data_a22569f73a8c8f2a5ee87fda3abdd3b6
#
_entry.id   a22569f73a8c8f2a5ee87fda3abdd3b6
#
_cell.length_a   1.000
_cell.length_b   1.000
_cell.length_c   1.000
_cell.angle_alpha   90.00
_cell.angle_beta   90.00
_cell.angle_gamma   90.00
#
_symmetry.space_group_name_H-M   'P 1'
#
loop_
_entity.id
_entity.type
_entity.pdbx_description
1 polymer ?
#
loop_
_entity_poly.entity_id
_entity_poly.type
_entity_poly.pdbx_seq_one_letter_code
_entity_poly.pdbx_strand_id
1 'polypeptide(L)'
;MSRTGLFKIVITAALFGLSTSLVSIGLVKAAHNFPHRAAVTSPHVADRFPTVPSDHLALLIANSNYPDAEAAMADVAAGADVLANVLRDHGFLVIVVRNATRAGMTEAVDRLTAATRPGSVVLVYFGGFGVQSEGQNYMIPADAKIWQERDVRRDGVKIERALSALSASGARIRIAIVDASRRNPYERRFRNYSHGLAPIDADANTIVVTSTLPEQVVDYAGASPNRLVNGLAAEISWSSRSVEEVFAAKAAAGSQR
;
A
#
# COMPACT_ATOMS: atom_id res chain seq x y z
N MET A 1 -1.28 -67.97 -8.76
CA MET A 1 -2.54 -68.32 -8.12
C MET A 1 -3.22 -67.03 -7.78
N SER A 2 -4.14 -66.58 -8.66
CA SER A 2 -5.59 -66.66 -8.64
C SER A 2 -6.19 -65.93 -7.42
N ARG A 3 -7.03 -64.93 -7.54
CA ARG A 3 -8.37 -64.90 -8.15
C ARG A 3 -8.92 -63.48 -8.27
N THR A 4 -9.43 -63.24 -9.46
CA THR A 4 -10.42 -62.26 -9.87
C THR A 4 -11.70 -62.28 -9.04
N GLY A 5 -12.27 -61.09 -8.76
CA GLY A 5 -13.62 -60.92 -8.21
C GLY A 5 -14.38 -59.84 -9.00
N LEU A 6 -15.15 -60.29 -9.98
CA LEU A 6 -16.05 -59.49 -10.81
C LEU A 6 -17.37 -59.28 -10.06
N PHE A 7 -17.81 -58.04 -9.80
CA PHE A 7 -19.16 -57.78 -9.33
C PHE A 7 -20.01 -57.24 -10.50
N LYS A 8 -20.98 -58.04 -10.91
CA LYS A 8 -22.06 -57.68 -11.82
C LYS A 8 -23.15 -56.95 -11.04
N ILE A 9 -23.56 -55.79 -11.50
CA ILE A 9 -24.79 -55.13 -11.07
C ILE A 9 -25.84 -55.34 -12.14
N VAL A 10 -26.96 -55.93 -11.75
CA VAL A 10 -28.14 -56.19 -12.58
C VAL A 10 -29.00 -54.94 -12.65
N ILE A 11 -29.34 -54.51 -13.84
CA ILE A 11 -30.29 -53.42 -14.07
C ILE A 11 -31.65 -54.05 -14.30
N THR A 12 -32.61 -53.72 -13.43
CA THR A 12 -34.04 -54.08 -13.64
C THR A 12 -34.75 -52.87 -14.22
N ALA A 13 -35.22 -52.98 -15.43
CA ALA A 13 -36.07 -51.99 -16.10
C ALA A 13 -37.51 -52.14 -15.64
N ALA A 14 -38.15 -51.05 -15.21
CA ALA A 14 -39.59 -50.96 -15.07
C ALA A 14 -40.11 -49.87 -16.03
N LEU A 15 -40.82 -50.30 -17.01
CA LEU A 15 -41.62 -49.49 -17.94
C LEU A 15 -42.89 -48.99 -17.19
N PHE A 16 -43.17 -47.69 -17.18
CA PHE A 16 -44.55 -47.18 -17.16
C PHE A 16 -44.60 -45.69 -17.59
N GLY A 17 -45.44 -45.43 -18.59
CA GLY A 17 -46.23 -44.20 -18.70
C GLY A 17 -45.69 -43.07 -19.61
N LEU A 18 -46.15 -43.05 -20.87
CA LEU A 18 -46.14 -41.86 -21.73
C LEU A 18 -46.91 -40.70 -21.08
N SER A 19 -46.30 -39.56 -20.92
CA SER A 19 -46.98 -38.28 -21.04
C SER A 19 -46.05 -37.29 -21.75
N THR A 20 -46.45 -36.86 -22.92
CA THR A 20 -45.77 -35.87 -23.76
C THR A 20 -46.00 -34.50 -23.15
N SER A 21 -45.01 -33.98 -22.42
CA SER A 21 -44.93 -32.56 -22.09
C SER A 21 -43.82 -31.95 -22.94
N LEU A 22 -44.20 -31.11 -23.89
CA LEU A 22 -43.32 -30.22 -24.61
C LEU A 22 -42.65 -29.26 -23.61
N VAL A 23 -41.42 -29.54 -23.22
CA VAL A 23 -40.59 -28.59 -22.52
C VAL A 23 -39.92 -27.73 -23.58
N SER A 24 -40.42 -26.50 -23.71
CA SER A 24 -39.72 -25.44 -24.44
C SER A 24 -38.41 -25.18 -23.75
N ILE A 25 -37.29 -25.60 -24.36
CA ILE A 25 -35.95 -25.22 -23.93
C ILE A 25 -35.78 -23.75 -24.29
N GLY A 26 -36.17 -22.86 -23.38
CA GLY A 26 -35.75 -21.47 -23.43
C GLY A 26 -34.25 -21.39 -23.25
N LEU A 27 -33.56 -21.00 -24.34
CA LEU A 27 -32.15 -20.67 -24.32
C LEU A 27 -31.97 -19.45 -23.41
N VAL A 28 -31.75 -19.66 -22.11
CA VAL A 28 -31.34 -18.62 -21.21
C VAL A 28 -29.90 -18.24 -21.59
N LYS A 29 -29.77 -17.17 -22.38
CA LYS A 29 -28.52 -16.46 -22.55
C LYS A 29 -28.12 -15.96 -21.17
N ALA A 30 -27.29 -16.70 -20.48
CA ALA A 30 -26.62 -16.20 -19.28
C ALA A 30 -25.73 -15.03 -19.72
N ALA A 31 -26.27 -13.82 -19.60
CA ALA A 31 -25.46 -12.64 -19.64
C ALA A 31 -24.52 -12.75 -18.43
N HIS A 32 -23.26 -13.07 -18.70
CA HIS A 32 -22.21 -12.93 -17.70
C HIS A 32 -22.10 -11.43 -17.44
N ASN A 33 -22.87 -10.97 -16.45
CA ASN A 33 -22.59 -9.71 -15.80
C ASN A 33 -21.26 -9.89 -15.06
N PHE A 34 -20.17 -9.63 -15.77
CA PHE A 34 -18.94 -9.28 -15.07
C PHE A 34 -19.27 -8.05 -14.24
N PRO A 35 -19.05 -8.09 -12.90
CA PRO A 35 -19.24 -6.89 -12.10
C PRO A 35 -18.41 -5.78 -12.76
N HIS A 36 -19.08 -4.71 -13.14
CA HIS A 36 -18.40 -3.53 -13.65
C HIS A 36 -17.29 -3.19 -12.67
N ARG A 37 -16.06 -3.34 -13.15
CA ARG A 37 -14.84 -2.94 -12.47
C ARG A 37 -15.10 -1.54 -11.93
N ALA A 38 -15.20 -1.41 -10.61
CA ALA A 38 -15.36 -0.12 -9.98
C ALA A 38 -14.26 0.79 -10.57
N ALA A 39 -14.67 1.83 -11.26
CA ALA A 39 -13.73 2.82 -11.73
C ALA A 39 -12.93 3.26 -10.52
N VAL A 40 -11.59 3.21 -10.62
CA VAL A 40 -10.73 3.85 -9.64
C VAL A 40 -11.06 5.33 -9.76
N THR A 41 -12.05 5.76 -9.01
CA THR A 41 -12.38 7.18 -8.87
C THR A 41 -11.15 7.79 -8.26
N SER A 42 -10.52 8.70 -8.98
CA SER A 42 -9.48 9.54 -8.40
C SER A 42 -10.03 10.03 -7.08
N PRO A 43 -9.37 9.74 -5.95
CA PRO A 43 -9.84 10.28 -4.69
C PRO A 43 -9.91 11.78 -4.91
N HIS A 44 -11.10 12.32 -4.76
CA HIS A 44 -11.22 13.76 -4.67
C HIS A 44 -10.37 14.11 -3.46
N VAL A 45 -9.18 14.65 -3.68
CA VAL A 45 -8.33 15.18 -2.60
C VAL A 45 -9.06 16.42 -2.08
N ALA A 46 -10.26 16.16 -1.50
CA ALA A 46 -11.13 17.18 -0.95
C ALA A 46 -10.54 17.75 0.34
N ASP A 47 -9.68 16.98 1.00
CA ASP A 47 -9.00 17.43 2.21
C ASP A 47 -7.80 18.27 1.81
N ARG A 48 -8.06 19.56 1.61
CA ARG A 48 -7.00 20.57 1.55
C ARG A 48 -6.34 20.64 2.93
N PHE A 49 -5.01 20.78 2.97
CA PHE A 49 -4.40 21.28 4.20
C PHE A 49 -5.16 22.55 4.56
N PRO A 50 -5.80 22.62 5.74
CA PRO A 50 -6.51 23.83 6.14
C PRO A 50 -5.53 25.01 6.08
N THR A 51 -6.04 26.16 5.76
CA THR A 51 -5.26 27.42 5.73
C THR A 51 -4.78 27.85 7.13
N VAL A 52 -5.17 27.10 8.17
CA VAL A 52 -4.68 27.32 9.54
C VAL A 52 -3.22 26.91 9.60
N PRO A 53 -2.32 27.82 9.99
CA PRO A 53 -0.91 27.51 10.17
C PRO A 53 -0.71 26.41 11.20
N SER A 54 -0.03 25.33 10.82
CA SER A 54 0.42 24.32 11.76
C SER A 54 1.92 24.12 11.57
N ASP A 55 2.62 24.03 12.68
CA ASP A 55 4.05 23.69 12.66
C ASP A 55 4.30 22.18 12.56
N HIS A 56 3.23 21.37 12.66
CA HIS A 56 3.27 19.92 12.53
C HIS A 56 2.30 19.46 11.45
N LEU A 57 2.83 18.94 10.35
CA LEU A 57 2.07 18.52 9.18
C LEU A 57 2.33 17.05 8.89
N ALA A 58 1.28 16.30 8.54
CA ALA A 58 1.43 14.91 8.13
C ALA A 58 0.59 14.60 6.89
N LEU A 59 1.20 13.92 5.93
CA LEU A 59 0.56 13.34 4.76
C LEU A 59 0.68 11.81 4.82
N LEU A 60 -0.45 11.13 4.86
CA LEU A 60 -0.49 9.66 4.84
C LEU A 60 -1.09 9.20 3.52
N ILE A 61 -0.29 8.54 2.70
CA ILE A 61 -0.73 7.92 1.45
C ILE A 61 -0.88 6.41 1.70
N ALA A 62 -2.10 5.92 1.61
CA ALA A 62 -2.44 4.51 1.86
C ALA A 62 -3.04 3.89 0.59
N ASN A 63 -2.22 3.22 -0.21
CA ASN A 63 -2.64 2.51 -1.39
C ASN A 63 -2.86 1.03 -1.03
N SER A 64 -4.11 0.64 -0.85
CA SER A 64 -4.51 -0.70 -0.42
C SER A 64 -5.21 -1.51 -1.50
N ASN A 65 -5.71 -0.85 -2.54
CA ASN A 65 -6.47 -1.49 -3.61
C ASN A 65 -5.76 -1.31 -4.96
N TYR A 66 -5.19 -2.40 -5.45
CA TYR A 66 -4.50 -2.44 -6.74
C TYR A 66 -5.24 -3.37 -7.69
N PRO A 67 -5.45 -2.97 -8.97
CA PRO A 67 -6.19 -3.77 -9.93
C PRO A 67 -5.59 -5.16 -10.20
N ASP A 68 -4.28 -5.28 -10.03
CA ASP A 68 -3.51 -6.50 -10.32
C ASP A 68 -3.18 -7.32 -9.04
N ALA A 69 -3.57 -6.87 -7.86
CA ALA A 69 -3.41 -7.63 -6.63
C ALA A 69 -4.59 -8.62 -6.45
N GLU A 70 -4.29 -9.81 -5.95
CA GLU A 70 -5.31 -10.84 -5.69
C GLU A 70 -6.32 -10.41 -4.62
N ALA A 71 -5.89 -9.58 -3.67
CA ALA A 71 -6.72 -9.04 -2.60
C ALA A 71 -6.28 -7.62 -2.22
N ALA A 72 -7.22 -6.84 -1.70
CA ALA A 72 -6.91 -5.55 -1.12
C ALA A 72 -6.07 -5.70 0.15
N MET A 73 -5.13 -4.79 0.36
CA MET A 73 -4.31 -4.73 1.57
C MET A 73 -5.03 -3.95 2.67
N ALA A 74 -6.04 -4.58 3.28
CA ALA A 74 -6.87 -3.94 4.32
C ALA A 74 -6.04 -3.43 5.51
N ASP A 75 -4.93 -4.08 5.80
CA ASP A 75 -3.98 -3.71 6.84
C ASP A 75 -3.33 -2.35 6.59
N VAL A 76 -3.05 -1.98 5.34
CA VAL A 76 -2.49 -0.66 4.98
C VAL A 76 -3.47 0.45 5.30
N ALA A 77 -4.74 0.26 4.93
CA ALA A 77 -5.78 1.26 5.20
C ALA A 77 -6.01 1.44 6.71
N ALA A 78 -6.14 0.33 7.46
CA ALA A 78 -6.33 0.35 8.89
C ALA A 78 -5.13 0.97 9.64
N GLY A 79 -3.91 0.65 9.21
CA GLY A 79 -2.70 1.22 9.79
C GLY A 79 -2.61 2.74 9.59
N ALA A 80 -2.95 3.22 8.40
CA ALA A 80 -2.98 4.65 8.14
C ALA A 80 -3.99 5.38 9.06
N ASP A 81 -5.16 4.75 9.35
CA ASP A 81 -6.14 5.33 10.26
C ASP A 81 -5.62 5.40 11.70
N VAL A 82 -4.99 4.32 12.18
CA VAL A 82 -4.37 4.31 13.51
C VAL A 82 -3.30 5.39 13.62
N LEU A 83 -2.39 5.48 12.65
CA LEU A 83 -1.32 6.48 12.65
C LEU A 83 -1.89 7.91 12.58
N ALA A 84 -2.91 8.12 11.74
CA ALA A 84 -3.55 9.43 11.61
C ALA A 84 -4.15 9.92 12.92
N ASN A 85 -4.83 9.04 13.66
CA ASN A 85 -5.43 9.40 14.94
C ASN A 85 -4.35 9.76 15.97
N VAL A 86 -3.33 8.92 16.12
CA VAL A 86 -2.24 9.19 17.06
C VAL A 86 -1.52 10.50 16.72
N LEU A 87 -1.26 10.78 15.44
CA LEU A 87 -0.61 12.03 15.05
C LEU A 87 -1.49 13.26 15.33
N ARG A 88 -2.82 13.17 15.12
CA ARG A 88 -3.75 14.25 15.48
C ARG A 88 -3.78 14.52 16.97
N ASP A 89 -3.78 13.46 17.78
CA ASP A 89 -3.73 13.57 19.24
C ASP A 89 -2.44 14.26 19.72
N HIS A 90 -1.36 14.20 18.90
CA HIS A 90 -0.10 14.88 19.14
C HIS A 90 0.07 16.20 18.36
N GLY A 91 -1.05 16.80 17.94
CA GLY A 91 -1.07 18.15 17.37
C GLY A 91 -0.69 18.25 15.90
N PHE A 92 -0.56 17.12 15.18
CA PHE A 92 -0.35 17.16 13.74
C PHE A 92 -1.64 17.48 12.99
N LEU A 93 -1.50 18.31 11.99
CA LEU A 93 -2.50 18.47 10.96
C LEU A 93 -2.30 17.35 9.95
N VAL A 94 -3.24 16.41 9.91
CA VAL A 94 -3.10 15.14 9.17
C VAL A 94 -4.04 15.08 7.99
N ILE A 95 -3.49 14.86 6.79
CA ILE A 95 -4.23 14.48 5.58
C ILE A 95 -3.98 13.01 5.26
N VAL A 96 -5.04 12.28 4.98
CA VAL A 96 -5.00 10.88 4.56
C VAL A 96 -5.53 10.77 3.13
N VAL A 97 -4.68 10.28 2.23
CA VAL A 97 -5.04 10.02 0.83
C VAL A 97 -5.05 8.52 0.61
N ARG A 98 -6.18 7.98 0.14
CA ARG A 98 -6.34 6.55 -0.08
C ARG A 98 -6.42 6.23 -1.56
N ASN A 99 -5.78 5.13 -1.95
CA ASN A 99 -5.81 4.61 -3.33
C ASN A 99 -5.50 5.70 -4.36
N ALA A 100 -4.45 6.45 -4.08
CA ALA A 100 -4.05 7.59 -4.89
C ALA A 100 -3.53 7.13 -6.25
N THR A 101 -3.97 7.84 -7.30
CA THR A 101 -3.36 7.77 -8.62
C THR A 101 -1.97 8.43 -8.59
N ARG A 102 -1.18 8.22 -9.66
CA ARG A 102 0.12 8.90 -9.79
C ARG A 102 -0.01 10.43 -9.67
N ALA A 103 -1.01 11.00 -10.33
CA ALA A 103 -1.29 12.43 -10.26
C ALA A 103 -1.69 12.86 -8.84
N GLY A 104 -2.58 12.09 -8.19
CA GLY A 104 -3.02 12.35 -6.82
C GLY A 104 -1.89 12.28 -5.79
N MET A 105 -0.97 11.32 -5.92
CA MET A 105 0.22 11.24 -5.06
C MET A 105 1.12 12.46 -5.22
N THR A 106 1.40 12.85 -6.47
CA THR A 106 2.23 14.02 -6.75
C THR A 106 1.59 15.29 -6.21
N GLU A 107 0.31 15.50 -6.48
CA GLU A 107 -0.44 16.65 -5.99
C GLU A 107 -0.48 16.72 -4.46
N ALA A 108 -0.64 15.59 -3.78
CA ALA A 108 -0.64 15.54 -2.32
C ALA A 108 0.71 15.97 -1.73
N VAL A 109 1.82 15.51 -2.31
CA VAL A 109 3.17 15.93 -1.91
C VAL A 109 3.40 17.41 -2.19
N ASP A 110 2.99 17.91 -3.35
CA ASP A 110 3.13 19.32 -3.73
C ASP A 110 2.34 20.22 -2.77
N ARG A 111 1.13 19.82 -2.37
CA ARG A 111 0.31 20.55 -1.38
C ARG A 111 0.93 20.54 0.02
N LEU A 112 1.46 19.39 0.46
CA LEU A 112 2.19 19.32 1.72
C LEU A 112 3.37 20.28 1.72
N THR A 113 4.17 20.25 0.64
CA THR A 113 5.33 21.11 0.47
C THR A 113 4.93 22.60 0.51
N ALA A 114 3.86 22.97 -0.18
CA ALA A 114 3.34 24.35 -0.20
C ALA A 114 2.78 24.82 1.15
N ALA A 115 2.26 23.90 1.98
CA ALA A 115 1.78 24.20 3.33
C ALA A 115 2.91 24.28 4.35
N THR A 116 4.07 23.72 4.06
CA THR A 116 5.23 23.66 4.96
C THR A 116 5.87 25.03 5.11
N ARG A 117 6.31 25.33 6.33
CA ARG A 117 6.99 26.58 6.65
C ARG A 117 8.38 26.29 7.25
N PRO A 118 9.30 27.24 7.18
CA PRO A 118 10.55 27.12 7.94
C PRO A 118 10.29 26.86 9.42
N GLY A 119 10.97 25.85 9.97
CA GLY A 119 10.77 25.43 11.36
C GLY A 119 9.74 24.34 11.60
N SER A 120 8.89 24.02 10.62
CA SER A 120 7.89 22.96 10.73
C SER A 120 8.51 21.56 10.90
N VAL A 121 7.76 20.67 11.52
CA VAL A 121 7.95 19.21 11.50
C VAL A 121 7.00 18.62 10.48
N VAL A 122 7.53 17.88 9.51
CA VAL A 122 6.74 17.31 8.42
C VAL A 122 6.91 15.79 8.40
N LEU A 123 5.78 15.08 8.35
CA LEU A 123 5.76 13.62 8.27
C LEU A 123 5.06 13.18 6.96
N VAL A 124 5.70 12.27 6.23
CA VAL A 124 5.08 11.55 5.11
C VAL A 124 5.08 10.06 5.41
N TYR A 125 3.92 9.45 5.31
CA TYR A 125 3.76 7.99 5.33
C TYR A 125 3.32 7.51 3.96
N PHE A 126 3.95 6.46 3.49
CA PHE A 126 3.48 5.67 2.35
C PHE A 126 3.30 4.21 2.77
N GLY A 127 2.07 3.71 2.63
CA GLY A 127 1.73 2.29 2.74
C GLY A 127 1.22 1.77 1.40
N GLY A 128 1.78 0.64 0.93
CA GLY A 128 1.42 0.08 -0.36
C GLY A 128 2.49 -0.82 -0.94
N PHE A 129 2.50 -0.99 -2.27
CA PHE A 129 3.61 -1.64 -2.96
C PHE A 129 4.72 -0.66 -3.26
N GLY A 130 5.94 -1.01 -2.82
CA GLY A 130 7.18 -0.39 -3.24
C GLY A 130 7.94 -1.34 -4.15
N VAL A 131 8.49 -0.82 -5.23
CA VAL A 131 9.25 -1.60 -6.20
C VAL A 131 10.56 -0.90 -6.50
N GLN A 132 11.65 -1.64 -6.37
CA GLN A 132 12.96 -1.18 -6.82
C GLN A 132 13.11 -1.43 -8.33
N SER A 133 13.63 -0.46 -9.06
CA SER A 133 14.06 -0.59 -10.46
C SER A 133 15.32 0.25 -10.67
N GLU A 134 16.37 -0.38 -11.19
CA GLU A 134 17.68 0.24 -11.44
C GLU A 134 18.24 0.98 -10.20
N GLY A 135 18.13 0.38 -9.02
CA GLY A 135 18.62 0.96 -7.76
C GLY A 135 17.79 2.14 -7.24
N GLN A 136 16.65 2.46 -7.86
CA GLN A 136 15.74 3.52 -7.44
C GLN A 136 14.47 2.93 -6.86
N ASN A 137 13.91 3.54 -5.83
CA ASN A 137 12.69 3.11 -5.18
C ASN A 137 11.46 3.84 -5.70
N TYR A 138 10.43 3.08 -6.03
CA TYR A 138 9.18 3.60 -6.56
C TYR A 138 8.00 3.18 -5.70
N MET A 139 7.24 4.15 -5.24
CA MET A 139 5.91 3.96 -4.69
C MET A 139 4.93 3.69 -5.85
N ILE A 140 4.17 2.61 -5.79
CA ILE A 140 3.25 2.24 -6.85
C ILE A 140 1.89 2.90 -6.63
N PRO A 141 1.41 3.72 -7.58
CA PRO A 141 0.07 4.30 -7.53
C PRO A 141 -1.03 3.24 -7.73
N ALA A 142 -2.22 3.52 -7.23
CA ALA A 142 -3.35 2.59 -7.33
C ALA A 142 -3.83 2.37 -8.78
N ASP A 143 -3.54 3.30 -9.69
CA ASP A 143 -3.88 3.23 -11.12
C ASP A 143 -2.75 2.72 -12.01
N ALA A 144 -1.60 2.36 -11.45
CA ALA A 144 -0.44 1.91 -12.21
C ALA A 144 -0.73 0.62 -13.00
N LYS A 145 -0.24 0.57 -14.23
CA LYS A 145 -0.35 -0.58 -15.13
C LYS A 145 1.04 -1.15 -15.39
N ILE A 146 1.45 -2.10 -14.56
CA ILE A 146 2.79 -2.67 -14.57
C ILE A 146 2.78 -4.02 -15.30
N TRP A 147 3.32 -4.05 -16.51
CA TRP A 147 3.51 -5.26 -17.30
C TRP A 147 4.96 -5.69 -17.39
N GLN A 148 5.90 -4.75 -17.23
CA GLN A 148 7.33 -4.94 -17.30
C GLN A 148 8.02 -3.88 -16.45
N GLU A 149 9.30 -4.08 -16.15
CA GLU A 149 10.07 -3.22 -15.25
C GLU A 149 10.07 -1.73 -15.66
N ARG A 150 10.17 -1.42 -16.95
CA ARG A 150 10.13 -0.03 -17.43
C ARG A 150 8.83 0.69 -17.08
N ASP A 151 7.72 -0.05 -16.89
CA ASP A 151 6.45 0.55 -16.51
C ASP A 151 6.46 1.05 -15.06
N VAL A 152 7.27 0.42 -14.19
CA VAL A 152 7.52 0.91 -12.82
C VAL A 152 8.11 2.33 -12.88
N ARG A 153 9.09 2.56 -13.76
CA ARG A 153 9.71 3.88 -13.90
C ARG A 153 8.79 4.92 -14.53
N ARG A 154 7.89 4.49 -15.43
CA ARG A 154 6.90 5.38 -16.07
C ARG A 154 5.77 5.76 -15.12
N ASP A 155 5.18 4.78 -14.45
CA ASP A 155 3.93 4.92 -13.68
C ASP A 155 4.18 5.13 -12.19
N GLY A 156 5.30 4.65 -11.65
CA GLY A 156 5.66 4.82 -10.26
C GLY A 156 6.05 6.25 -9.88
N VAL A 157 6.00 6.54 -8.59
CA VAL A 157 6.45 7.80 -8.00
C VAL A 157 7.73 7.52 -7.21
N LYS A 158 8.84 8.17 -7.57
CA LYS A 158 10.11 8.01 -6.86
C LYS A 158 10.00 8.49 -5.41
N ILE A 159 10.45 7.69 -4.48
CA ILE A 159 10.51 8.07 -3.05
C ILE A 159 11.44 9.27 -2.87
N GLU A 160 12.58 9.25 -3.53
CA GLU A 160 13.59 10.32 -3.44
C GLU A 160 13.06 11.68 -3.93
N ARG A 161 12.12 11.68 -4.90
CA ARG A 161 11.47 12.92 -5.34
C ARG A 161 10.63 13.56 -4.23
N ALA A 162 9.87 12.74 -3.48
CA ALA A 162 9.08 13.22 -2.35
C ALA A 162 10.00 13.77 -1.24
N LEU A 163 11.08 13.05 -0.93
CA LEU A 163 12.06 13.51 0.06
C LEU A 163 12.75 14.80 -0.35
N SER A 164 13.15 14.93 -1.61
CA SER A 164 13.78 16.16 -2.14
C SER A 164 12.82 17.35 -2.09
N ALA A 165 11.54 17.15 -2.42
CA ALA A 165 10.54 18.21 -2.33
C ALA A 165 10.36 18.70 -0.88
N LEU A 166 10.34 17.77 0.08
CA LEU A 166 10.27 18.10 1.50
C LEU A 166 11.55 18.79 1.99
N SER A 167 12.71 18.35 1.50
CA SER A 167 13.98 19.01 1.85
C SER A 167 13.99 20.45 1.38
N ALA A 168 13.49 20.75 0.18
CA ALA A 168 13.39 22.10 -0.37
C ALA A 168 12.37 22.98 0.35
N SER A 169 11.44 22.42 1.14
CA SER A 169 10.37 23.16 1.81
C SER A 169 10.82 24.01 3.00
N GLY A 170 12.04 23.80 3.49
CA GLY A 170 12.58 24.48 4.67
C GLY A 170 12.10 23.92 6.02
N ALA A 171 11.46 22.76 6.04
CA ALA A 171 11.08 22.06 7.25
C ALA A 171 12.32 21.79 8.14
N ARG A 172 12.16 22.00 9.44
CA ARG A 172 13.23 21.74 10.45
C ARG A 172 13.53 20.25 10.57
N ILE A 173 12.49 19.44 10.60
CA ILE A 173 12.58 17.98 10.68
C ILE A 173 11.61 17.37 9.67
N ARG A 174 12.11 16.39 8.94
CA ARG A 174 11.34 15.61 7.98
C ARG A 174 11.35 14.15 8.41
N ILE A 175 10.19 13.53 8.43
CA ILE A 175 10.01 12.12 8.79
C ILE A 175 9.36 11.43 7.61
N ALA A 176 9.99 10.38 7.11
CA ALA A 176 9.44 9.53 6.06
C ALA A 176 9.26 8.11 6.59
N ILE A 177 8.03 7.63 6.57
CA ILE A 177 7.70 6.25 6.93
C ILE A 177 7.32 5.53 5.64
N VAL A 178 8.09 4.51 5.26
CA VAL A 178 7.90 3.74 4.03
C VAL A 178 7.55 2.30 4.40
N ASP A 179 6.25 2.01 4.46
CA ASP A 179 5.70 0.67 4.69
C ASP A 179 5.34 0.02 3.36
N ALA A 180 6.37 -0.24 2.55
CA ALA A 180 6.21 -0.64 1.15
C ALA A 180 7.07 -1.85 0.77
N SER A 181 7.80 -2.45 1.70
CA SER A 181 8.69 -3.60 1.45
C SER A 181 7.91 -4.93 1.40
N ARG A 182 6.80 -4.93 0.67
CA ARG A 182 5.98 -6.13 0.44
C ARG A 182 6.50 -6.90 -0.76
N ARG A 183 6.18 -8.19 -0.81
CA ARG A 183 6.51 -8.98 -1.99
C ARG A 183 5.91 -8.32 -3.24
N ASN A 184 6.75 -8.09 -4.24
CA ASN A 184 6.34 -7.45 -5.49
C ASN A 184 5.32 -8.33 -6.24
N PRO A 185 4.06 -7.90 -6.45
CA PRO A 185 3.07 -8.69 -7.16
C PRO A 185 3.40 -8.85 -8.66
N TYR A 186 4.34 -8.05 -9.15
CA TYR A 186 4.77 -8.03 -10.55
C TYR A 186 6.04 -8.87 -10.81
N GLU A 187 6.62 -9.51 -9.80
CA GLU A 187 7.93 -10.19 -9.91
C GLU A 187 8.00 -11.19 -11.06
N ARG A 188 6.90 -11.92 -11.33
CA ARG A 188 6.83 -12.88 -12.43
C ARG A 188 6.87 -12.25 -13.83
N ARG A 189 6.67 -10.95 -13.92
CA ARG A 189 6.68 -10.16 -15.16
C ARG A 189 8.05 -9.54 -15.45
N PHE A 190 8.96 -9.58 -14.49
CA PHE A 190 10.28 -8.98 -14.59
C PHE A 190 11.34 -10.05 -14.88
N ARG A 191 12.30 -9.74 -15.74
CA ARG A 191 13.44 -10.64 -16.01
C ARG A 191 14.43 -10.63 -14.85
N ASN A 192 14.66 -9.43 -14.30
CA ASN A 192 15.49 -9.21 -13.13
C ASN A 192 14.66 -8.44 -12.13
N TYR A 193 14.54 -8.93 -10.92
CA TYR A 193 13.86 -8.20 -9.85
C TYR A 193 14.71 -8.31 -8.59
N SER A 194 14.69 -7.24 -7.83
CA SER A 194 15.27 -7.21 -6.49
C SER A 194 14.18 -7.44 -5.47
N HIS A 195 14.53 -8.10 -4.39
CA HIS A 195 13.67 -8.24 -3.25
C HIS A 195 13.72 -6.95 -2.41
N GLY A 196 12.53 -6.42 -2.04
CA GLY A 196 12.44 -5.25 -1.18
C GLY A 196 12.83 -3.94 -1.87
N LEU A 197 13.19 -2.97 -1.06
CA LEU A 197 13.61 -1.65 -1.50
C LEU A 197 15.14 -1.51 -1.42
N ALA A 198 15.70 -0.69 -2.30
CA ALA A 198 17.09 -0.25 -2.17
C ALA A 198 17.26 0.64 -0.92
N PRO A 199 18.49 0.83 -0.44
CA PRO A 199 18.77 1.86 0.55
C PRO A 199 18.19 3.21 0.13
N ILE A 200 17.59 3.93 1.08
CA ILE A 200 17.02 5.26 0.84
C ILE A 200 17.97 6.27 1.43
N ASP A 201 18.61 7.05 0.57
CA ASP A 201 19.47 8.14 1.00
C ASP A 201 18.62 9.34 1.46
N ALA A 202 18.96 9.89 2.59
CA ALA A 202 18.29 11.02 3.18
C ALA A 202 19.31 12.04 3.71
N ASP A 203 18.95 13.31 3.67
CA ASP A 203 19.77 14.37 4.24
C ASP A 203 19.73 14.38 5.78
N ALA A 204 20.63 15.17 6.40
CA ALA A 204 20.86 15.19 7.84
C ALA A 204 19.62 15.49 8.71
N ASN A 205 18.60 16.13 8.15
CA ASN A 205 17.38 16.50 8.88
C ASN A 205 16.18 15.63 8.47
N THR A 206 16.42 14.52 7.78
CA THR A 206 15.38 13.59 7.33
C THR A 206 15.55 12.24 8.02
N ILE A 207 14.54 11.83 8.74
CA ILE A 207 14.47 10.53 9.39
C ILE A 207 13.66 9.61 8.48
N VAL A 208 14.28 8.51 8.02
CA VAL A 208 13.60 7.50 7.21
C VAL A 208 13.40 6.23 8.04
N VAL A 209 12.16 5.75 8.08
CA VAL A 209 11.81 4.49 8.74
C VAL A 209 11.14 3.57 7.72
N THR A 210 11.67 2.39 7.55
CA THR A 210 11.17 1.37 6.63
C THR A 210 10.65 0.15 7.38
N SER A 211 9.74 -0.62 6.76
CA SER A 211 9.19 -1.84 7.36
C SER A 211 10.19 -2.99 7.43
N THR A 212 11.26 -2.94 6.63
CA THR A 212 12.35 -3.93 6.59
C THR A 212 13.70 -3.25 6.37
N LEU A 213 14.76 -4.01 6.53
CA LEU A 213 16.07 -3.64 6.03
C LEU A 213 16.06 -3.60 4.49
N PRO A 214 16.98 -2.86 3.86
CA PRO A 214 17.15 -2.86 2.42
C PRO A 214 17.25 -4.28 1.85
N GLU A 215 16.72 -4.47 0.65
CA GLU A 215 16.71 -5.76 -0.08
C GLU A 215 15.95 -6.90 0.62
N GLN A 216 15.16 -6.58 1.65
CA GLN A 216 14.29 -7.54 2.33
C GLN A 216 12.83 -7.24 2.08
N VAL A 217 12.00 -8.28 2.10
CA VAL A 217 10.54 -8.18 2.04
C VAL A 217 9.93 -8.65 3.34
N VAL A 218 8.80 -8.05 3.71
CA VAL A 218 7.96 -8.58 4.77
C VAL A 218 7.15 -9.72 4.20
N ASP A 219 7.32 -10.93 4.75
CA ASP A 219 6.38 -12.02 4.52
C ASP A 219 5.27 -11.93 5.57
N TYR A 220 4.08 -11.54 5.09
CA TYR A 220 2.90 -11.42 5.95
C TYR A 220 2.20 -12.75 6.23
N ALA A 221 2.70 -13.87 5.69
CA ALA A 221 2.18 -15.20 6.00
C ALA A 221 2.44 -15.53 7.48
N GLY A 222 1.49 -15.19 8.35
CA GLY A 222 1.56 -15.46 9.79
C GLY A 222 2.10 -14.31 10.67
N ALA A 223 2.54 -13.20 10.10
CA ALA A 223 2.89 -12.01 10.88
C ALA A 223 1.66 -11.13 11.14
N SER A 224 1.61 -10.49 12.30
CA SER A 224 0.56 -9.51 12.60
C SER A 224 0.63 -8.37 11.57
N PRO A 225 -0.45 -8.09 10.83
CA PRO A 225 -0.45 -7.00 9.87
C PRO A 225 -0.14 -5.66 10.56
N ASN A 226 0.53 -4.76 9.86
CA ASN A 226 0.89 -3.40 10.34
C ASN A 226 1.85 -3.34 11.55
N ARG A 227 2.76 -4.31 11.71
CA ARG A 227 3.70 -4.29 12.84
C ARG A 227 4.47 -2.97 12.97
N LEU A 228 4.93 -2.40 11.84
CA LEU A 228 5.63 -1.12 11.84
C LEU A 228 4.72 -0.01 12.40
N VAL A 229 3.56 0.17 11.79
CA VAL A 229 2.65 1.26 12.12
C VAL A 229 2.09 1.12 13.53
N ASN A 230 1.65 -0.08 13.93
CA ASN A 230 1.15 -0.33 15.28
C ASN A 230 2.23 -0.13 16.33
N GLY A 231 3.46 -0.55 16.05
CA GLY A 231 4.60 -0.32 16.94
C GLY A 231 4.92 1.16 17.10
N LEU A 232 4.93 1.92 16.00
CA LEU A 232 5.13 3.37 16.03
C LEU A 232 4.00 4.09 16.78
N ALA A 233 2.76 3.76 16.48
CA ALA A 233 1.59 4.35 17.11
C ALA A 233 1.59 4.10 18.63
N ALA A 234 1.89 2.88 19.06
CA ALA A 234 2.02 2.55 20.47
C ALA A 234 3.16 3.35 21.13
N GLU A 235 4.33 3.39 20.51
CA GLU A 235 5.49 4.09 21.04
C GLU A 235 5.23 5.60 21.19
N ILE A 236 4.59 6.23 20.21
CA ILE A 236 4.18 7.64 20.28
C ILE A 236 3.16 7.84 21.40
N SER A 237 2.13 7.00 21.48
CA SER A 237 1.05 7.15 22.47
C SER A 237 1.51 6.99 23.93
N TRP A 238 2.51 6.13 24.15
CA TRP A 238 3.01 5.84 25.51
C TRP A 238 4.20 6.70 25.92
N SER A 239 4.76 7.46 24.99
CA SER A 239 5.92 8.30 25.23
C SER A 239 5.53 9.67 25.77
N SER A 240 6.29 10.19 26.73
CA SER A 240 6.24 11.61 27.11
C SER A 240 7.09 12.49 26.20
N ARG A 241 7.79 11.90 25.20
CA ARG A 241 8.62 12.60 24.22
C ARG A 241 7.77 13.12 23.08
N SER A 242 8.27 14.11 22.37
CA SER A 242 7.66 14.54 21.12
C SER A 242 7.75 13.46 20.03
N VAL A 243 6.91 13.56 19.02
CA VAL A 243 6.88 12.59 17.90
C VAL A 243 8.26 12.53 17.23
N GLU A 244 8.88 13.67 16.98
CA GLU A 244 10.20 13.73 16.36
C GLU A 244 11.31 13.09 17.20
N GLU A 245 11.23 13.19 18.54
CA GLU A 245 12.19 12.56 19.46
C GLU A 245 12.04 11.02 19.44
N VAL A 246 10.81 10.52 19.33
CA VAL A 246 10.54 9.08 19.18
C VAL A 246 11.17 8.57 17.89
N PHE A 247 10.97 9.27 16.78
CA PHE A 247 11.55 8.88 15.50
C PHE A 247 13.07 9.00 15.46
N ALA A 248 13.64 10.05 16.05
CA ALA A 248 15.09 10.22 16.14
C ALA A 248 15.75 9.09 16.94
N ALA A 249 15.15 8.69 18.07
CA ALA A 249 15.63 7.57 18.87
C ALA A 249 15.60 6.24 18.09
N LYS A 250 14.54 6.04 17.31
CA LYS A 250 14.38 4.84 16.48
C LYS A 250 15.41 4.76 15.35
N ALA A 251 15.66 5.88 14.67
CA ALA A 251 16.70 5.98 13.65
C ALA A 251 18.10 5.67 14.22
N ALA A 252 18.41 6.24 15.39
CA ALA A 252 19.68 5.97 16.08
C ALA A 252 19.86 4.49 16.46
N ALA A 253 18.78 3.82 16.90
CA ALA A 253 18.82 2.39 17.22
C ALA A 253 18.95 1.50 15.97
N GLY A 254 18.45 1.95 14.81
CA GLY A 254 18.58 1.24 13.53
C GLY A 254 19.97 1.33 12.91
N SER A 255 20.71 2.41 13.18
CA SER A 255 22.08 2.64 12.66
C SER A 255 23.16 1.81 13.36
N GLN A 256 22.83 1.13 14.45
CA GLN A 256 23.78 0.35 15.26
C GLN A 256 23.74 -1.16 14.95
N ARG A 257 23.01 -1.58 13.93
CA ARG A 257 22.90 -2.98 13.46
C ARG A 257 23.46 -3.12 12.06
#